data_e90f0c703f5e9ef297f5abb78cefe181
#
_entry.id   e90f0c703f5e9ef297f5abb78cefe181
#
_cell.length_a   1.000
_cell.length_b   1.000
_cell.length_c   1.000
_cell.angle_alpha   90.00
_cell.angle_beta   90.00
_cell.angle_gamma   90.00
#
_symmetry.space_group_name_H-M   'P 1'
#
loop_
_entity.id
_entity.type
_entity.pdbx_description
1 polymer ?
#
loop_
_entity_poly.entity_id
_entity_poly.type
_entity_poly.pdbx_seq_one_letter_code
_entity_poly.pdbx_strand_id
1 'polypeptide(L)'
;MMTSVIPRGFPPRQYGVPGDRSSSLGCKRGGLARGGGGDVKDDFKRNTGNSARPMYSIVIPVYNEGSRVLSALGSVVGCIRARGWDAEVLVVNDGSTDSTADMVRAFARTAPEVRLLENPGNRGKGFSVRSGMLLARGGVALFTDADLSAPIEEAERLFAAIRQGADIAIGSRWLEKDRQTQRQPLYRQFFGRCFNTVTRFVMRLPFADTQCGFKAFTRQAAQTVFQLQTIERWGFDPEILFIALKRDFWIIEVPVSWAHDERSRLSYLKDGFKMLQEITIVRWNAFRGRYDKPVDAPPRTGEKQ
;
A
#
# COMPACT_ATOMS: atom_id res chain seq x y z
N MET A 1 7.39 -35.81 20.65
CA MET A 1 7.80 -35.77 19.23
C MET A 1 6.99 -34.71 18.52
N MET A 2 7.52 -33.50 18.41
CA MET A 2 6.89 -32.39 17.68
C MET A 2 7.49 -32.31 16.28
N THR A 3 6.76 -32.77 15.30
CA THR A 3 7.12 -32.66 13.89
C THR A 3 6.95 -31.20 13.43
N SER A 4 8.07 -30.55 13.18
CA SER A 4 8.12 -29.22 12.57
C SER A 4 7.66 -29.32 11.11
N VAL A 5 6.49 -28.81 10.80
CA VAL A 5 6.07 -28.57 9.42
C VAL A 5 6.77 -27.31 8.92
N ILE A 6 7.89 -27.49 8.23
CA ILE A 6 8.53 -26.44 7.42
C ILE A 6 7.69 -26.35 6.12
N PRO A 7 7.11 -25.20 5.76
CA PRO A 7 6.51 -25.03 4.45
C PRO A 7 7.60 -25.16 3.39
N ARG A 8 7.35 -25.97 2.38
CA ARG A 8 8.27 -26.22 1.25
C ARG A 8 8.69 -24.91 0.61
N GLY A 9 10.01 -24.82 0.37
CA GLY A 9 10.70 -23.63 -0.07
C GLY A 9 10.09 -23.01 -1.32
N PHE A 10 9.94 -21.70 -1.23
CA PHE A 10 9.75 -20.84 -2.39
C PHE A 10 10.97 -20.98 -3.31
N PRO A 11 10.81 -21.18 -4.63
CA PRO A 11 11.93 -21.04 -5.53
C PRO A 11 12.41 -19.57 -5.42
N PRO A 12 13.72 -19.30 -5.47
CA PRO A 12 14.24 -17.94 -5.47
C PRO A 12 13.79 -17.23 -6.74
N ARG A 13 12.64 -16.55 -6.71
CA ARG A 13 12.29 -15.58 -7.72
C ARG A 13 13.18 -14.38 -7.47
N GLN A 14 14.08 -14.11 -8.39
CA GLN A 14 15.01 -13.00 -8.35
C GLN A 14 14.24 -11.69 -8.18
N TYR A 15 14.42 -11.05 -7.03
CA TYR A 15 14.01 -9.68 -6.77
C TYR A 15 14.95 -8.76 -7.56
N GLY A 16 14.63 -8.54 -8.85
CA GLY A 16 15.47 -7.78 -9.76
C GLY A 16 15.02 -6.33 -9.81
N VAL A 17 15.95 -5.44 -9.52
CA VAL A 17 15.91 -4.03 -9.92
C VAL A 17 15.79 -4.00 -11.45
N PRO A 18 14.88 -3.20 -12.07
CA PRO A 18 14.85 -3.01 -13.51
C PRO A 18 16.05 -2.16 -13.92
N GLY A 19 17.15 -2.80 -14.26
CA GLY A 19 18.31 -2.21 -14.92
C GLY A 19 18.49 -2.91 -16.25
N ASP A 20 18.54 -2.10 -17.28
CA ASP A 20 19.02 -2.31 -18.64
C ASP A 20 19.53 -3.74 -18.99
N ARG A 21 18.83 -4.44 -19.90
CA ARG A 21 19.32 -5.65 -20.57
C ARG A 21 19.18 -5.55 -22.06
N SER A 22 20.23 -5.11 -22.69
CA SER A 22 20.61 -5.58 -24.02
C SER A 22 21.49 -6.83 -23.84
N SER A 23 20.97 -8.03 -24.01
CA SER A 23 21.70 -9.21 -24.54
C SER A 23 20.78 -10.42 -24.58
N SER A 24 20.67 -10.96 -25.76
CA SER A 24 20.03 -12.20 -26.18
C SER A 24 20.60 -13.42 -25.47
N LEU A 25 19.74 -14.29 -24.94
CA LEU A 25 20.01 -15.75 -24.87
C LEU A 25 18.71 -16.51 -24.73
N GLY A 26 18.46 -17.41 -25.67
CA GLY A 26 17.26 -18.24 -25.73
C GLY A 26 17.23 -19.30 -24.63
N CYS A 27 16.07 -19.48 -24.04
CA CYS A 27 15.77 -20.61 -23.17
C CYS A 27 14.45 -21.25 -23.57
N LYS A 28 14.51 -22.55 -23.85
CA LYS A 28 13.41 -23.41 -24.32
C LYS A 28 12.31 -23.49 -23.23
N ARG A 29 11.06 -23.32 -23.66
CA ARG A 29 9.85 -23.45 -22.83
C ARG A 29 9.50 -24.94 -22.64
N GLY A 30 9.54 -25.39 -21.38
CA GLY A 30 8.84 -26.60 -20.97
C GLY A 30 7.46 -26.21 -20.45
N GLY A 31 6.39 -26.72 -21.10
CA GLY A 31 5.03 -26.37 -20.74
C GLY A 31 4.55 -27.10 -19.49
N LEU A 32 3.93 -26.36 -18.59
CA LEU A 32 3.00 -26.88 -17.58
C LEU A 32 1.79 -25.97 -17.57
N ALA A 33 0.63 -26.55 -17.90
CA ALA A 33 -0.66 -25.89 -17.94
C ALA A 33 -1.01 -25.35 -16.54
N ARG A 34 -1.27 -24.04 -16.46
CA ARG A 34 -1.84 -23.38 -15.28
C ARG A 34 -3.30 -23.04 -15.59
N GLY A 35 -4.20 -23.58 -14.77
CA GLY A 35 -5.60 -23.22 -14.78
C GLY A 35 -5.82 -21.77 -14.36
N GLY A 36 -6.63 -21.04 -15.11
CA GLY A 36 -7.52 -19.98 -14.68
C GLY A 36 -6.94 -18.70 -14.09
N GLY A 37 -5.82 -18.19 -14.59
CA GLY A 37 -5.40 -16.81 -14.32
C GLY A 37 -5.82 -15.93 -15.49
N GLY A 38 -6.87 -15.11 -15.35
CA GLY A 38 -7.17 -14.05 -16.31
C GLY A 38 -5.95 -13.16 -16.48
N ASP A 39 -5.57 -12.90 -17.72
CA ASP A 39 -4.36 -12.16 -18.06
C ASP A 39 -4.52 -10.69 -17.59
N VAL A 40 -3.78 -10.29 -16.55
CA VAL A 40 -3.77 -8.91 -15.99
C VAL A 40 -3.51 -7.87 -17.09
N LYS A 41 -2.81 -8.27 -18.17
CA LYS A 41 -2.59 -7.44 -19.37
C LYS A 41 -3.87 -7.19 -20.16
N ASP A 42 -4.80 -8.14 -20.18
CA ASP A 42 -6.08 -8.00 -20.88
C ASP A 42 -7.06 -7.14 -20.09
N ASP A 43 -7.04 -7.18 -18.75
CA ASP A 43 -7.85 -6.29 -17.92
C ASP A 43 -7.35 -4.83 -18.01
N PHE A 44 -6.05 -4.63 -18.18
CA PHE A 44 -5.45 -3.31 -18.39
C PHE A 44 -5.84 -2.72 -19.76
N LYS A 45 -5.92 -3.54 -20.82
CA LYS A 45 -6.32 -3.12 -22.18
C LYS A 45 -7.83 -2.96 -22.34
N ARG A 46 -8.65 -3.73 -21.64
CA ARG A 46 -10.12 -3.64 -21.72
C ARG A 46 -10.69 -2.40 -21.05
N ASN A 47 -9.94 -1.72 -20.20
CA ASN A 47 -10.43 -0.56 -19.47
C ASN A 47 -10.28 0.77 -20.23
N THR A 48 -9.75 0.78 -21.46
CA THR A 48 -9.63 1.98 -22.30
C THR A 48 -10.88 2.31 -23.13
N GLY A 49 -11.96 1.56 -22.97
CA GLY A 49 -13.23 1.77 -23.68
C GLY A 49 -14.43 1.54 -22.76
N ASN A 50 -15.02 2.64 -22.27
CA ASN A 50 -16.37 2.68 -21.72
C ASN A 50 -16.63 1.97 -20.38
N SER A 51 -15.74 2.06 -19.37
CA SER A 51 -16.05 1.61 -18.02
C SER A 51 -16.15 2.81 -17.07
N ALA A 52 -17.25 2.84 -16.31
CA ALA A 52 -17.54 3.87 -15.28
C ALA A 52 -16.55 3.83 -14.07
N ARG A 53 -15.40 3.18 -14.21
CA ARG A 53 -14.41 2.99 -13.12
C ARG A 53 -13.07 3.58 -13.51
N PRO A 54 -12.44 4.36 -12.62
CA PRO A 54 -11.11 4.91 -12.84
C PRO A 54 -10.05 3.80 -12.94
N MET A 55 -8.93 4.10 -13.61
CA MET A 55 -7.77 3.21 -13.66
C MET A 55 -7.09 3.12 -12.28
N TYR A 56 -6.98 4.26 -11.60
CA TYR A 56 -6.29 4.38 -10.32
C TYR A 56 -7.19 4.91 -9.22
N SER A 57 -6.99 4.47 -7.99
CA SER A 57 -7.52 5.09 -6.77
C SER A 57 -6.35 5.46 -5.86
N ILE A 58 -6.31 6.70 -5.38
CA ILE A 58 -5.30 7.19 -4.45
C ILE A 58 -5.99 7.42 -3.10
N VAL A 59 -5.60 6.68 -2.08
CA VAL A 59 -6.17 6.74 -0.73
C VAL A 59 -5.25 7.54 0.19
N ILE A 60 -5.79 8.57 0.84
CA ILE A 60 -5.04 9.46 1.74
C ILE A 60 -5.75 9.51 3.09
N PRO A 61 -5.25 8.80 4.12
CA PRO A 61 -5.77 8.92 5.48
C PRO A 61 -5.36 10.27 6.07
N VAL A 62 -6.30 10.98 6.71
CA VAL A 62 -6.05 12.27 7.36
C VAL A 62 -6.61 12.32 8.76
N TYR A 63 -5.87 12.93 9.69
CA TYR A 63 -6.31 13.23 11.05
C TYR A 63 -5.65 14.49 11.57
N ASN A 64 -6.43 15.58 11.72
CA ASN A 64 -5.94 16.91 12.12
C ASN A 64 -4.79 17.41 11.23
N GLU A 65 -5.00 17.42 9.92
CA GLU A 65 -4.04 17.79 8.89
C GLU A 65 -4.36 19.16 8.23
N GLY A 66 -5.17 20.00 8.90
CA GLY A 66 -5.61 21.30 8.36
C GLY A 66 -4.49 22.19 7.85
N SER A 67 -3.28 22.11 8.44
CA SER A 67 -2.13 22.91 8.02
C SER A 67 -1.49 22.50 6.70
N ARG A 68 -1.77 21.29 6.18
CA ARG A 68 -1.08 20.75 4.99
C ARG A 68 -1.97 20.01 3.99
N VAL A 69 -3.22 19.67 4.36
CA VAL A 69 -4.10 18.86 3.51
C VAL A 69 -4.37 19.50 2.14
N LEU A 70 -4.53 20.82 2.07
CA LEU A 70 -4.75 21.51 0.79
C LEU A 70 -3.52 21.46 -0.12
N SER A 71 -2.32 21.62 0.43
CA SER A 71 -1.08 21.50 -0.33
C SER A 71 -0.90 20.08 -0.87
N ALA A 72 -1.17 19.07 -0.02
CA ALA A 72 -1.10 17.67 -0.42
C ALA A 72 -2.09 17.34 -1.54
N LEU A 73 -3.35 17.76 -1.40
CA LEU A 73 -4.37 17.56 -2.44
C LEU A 73 -4.03 18.29 -3.73
N GLY A 74 -3.52 19.52 -3.64
CA GLY A 74 -3.05 20.29 -4.80
C GLY A 74 -1.95 19.56 -5.57
N SER A 75 -0.96 18.98 -4.86
CA SER A 75 0.12 18.19 -5.47
C SER A 75 -0.42 16.90 -6.11
N VAL A 76 -1.30 16.18 -5.43
CA VAL A 76 -1.86 14.91 -5.94
C VAL A 76 -2.73 15.17 -7.18
N VAL A 77 -3.67 16.10 -7.12
CA VAL A 77 -4.55 16.42 -8.25
C VAL A 77 -3.76 17.06 -9.41
N GLY A 78 -2.77 17.90 -9.10
CA GLY A 78 -1.86 18.45 -10.10
C GLY A 78 -1.09 17.36 -10.84
N CYS A 79 -0.56 16.36 -10.14
CA CYS A 79 0.13 15.22 -10.73
C CYS A 79 -0.83 14.37 -11.60
N ILE A 80 -2.04 14.07 -11.09
CA ILE A 80 -3.07 13.33 -11.84
C ILE A 80 -3.34 14.01 -13.19
N ARG A 81 -3.60 15.31 -13.17
CA ARG A 81 -3.94 16.11 -14.37
C ARG A 81 -2.75 16.24 -15.32
N ALA A 82 -1.55 16.50 -14.79
CA ALA A 82 -0.33 16.62 -15.59
C ALA A 82 0.05 15.29 -16.30
N ARG A 83 -0.24 14.16 -15.67
CA ARG A 83 0.01 12.81 -16.22
C ARG A 83 -1.14 12.25 -17.03
N GLY A 84 -2.30 12.91 -17.06
CA GLY A 84 -3.52 12.42 -17.70
C GLY A 84 -4.01 11.09 -17.11
N TRP A 85 -3.81 10.88 -15.79
CA TRP A 85 -4.28 9.67 -15.13
C TRP A 85 -5.80 9.69 -14.96
N ASP A 86 -6.46 8.62 -15.38
CA ASP A 86 -7.85 8.36 -14.99
C ASP A 86 -7.84 7.85 -13.54
N ALA A 87 -8.07 8.76 -12.59
CA ALA A 87 -7.89 8.49 -11.17
C ALA A 87 -8.93 9.17 -10.29
N GLU A 88 -9.27 8.51 -9.18
CA GLU A 88 -10.00 9.11 -8.04
C GLU A 88 -9.05 9.24 -6.84
N VAL A 89 -9.32 10.23 -6.00
CA VAL A 89 -8.64 10.47 -4.72
C VAL A 89 -9.65 10.30 -3.59
N LEU A 90 -9.41 9.33 -2.71
CA LEU A 90 -10.22 9.05 -1.53
C LEU A 90 -9.50 9.60 -0.30
N VAL A 91 -9.95 10.74 0.20
CA VAL A 91 -9.45 11.30 1.47
C VAL A 91 -10.26 10.71 2.60
N VAL A 92 -9.63 9.94 3.48
CA VAL A 92 -10.30 9.28 4.60
C VAL A 92 -10.02 10.04 5.89
N ASN A 93 -11.01 10.78 6.36
CA ASN A 93 -10.93 11.56 7.58
C ASN A 93 -11.19 10.68 8.80
N ASP A 94 -10.19 10.55 9.67
CA ASP A 94 -10.24 9.74 10.88
C ASP A 94 -10.80 10.50 12.09
N GLY A 95 -11.90 11.23 11.89
CA GLY A 95 -12.55 11.99 12.95
C GLY A 95 -11.72 13.21 13.38
N SER A 96 -11.20 13.99 12.44
CA SER A 96 -10.49 15.25 12.74
C SER A 96 -11.36 16.21 13.53
N THR A 97 -10.75 16.91 14.48
CA THR A 97 -11.37 17.92 15.33
C THR A 97 -11.02 19.36 14.90
N ASP A 98 -10.13 19.48 13.92
CA ASP A 98 -9.76 20.75 13.31
C ASP A 98 -10.51 20.98 11.99
N SER A 99 -10.12 21.99 11.22
CA SER A 99 -10.74 22.35 9.93
C SER A 99 -10.46 21.35 8.78
N THR A 100 -9.76 20.23 9.00
CA THR A 100 -9.35 19.30 7.94
C THR A 100 -10.52 18.86 7.06
N ALA A 101 -11.62 18.39 7.66
CA ALA A 101 -12.77 17.87 6.93
C ALA A 101 -13.43 18.96 6.05
N ASP A 102 -13.59 20.17 6.60
CA ASP A 102 -14.20 21.28 5.87
C ASP A 102 -13.33 21.74 4.70
N MET A 103 -12.02 21.80 4.90
CA MET A 103 -11.05 22.11 3.84
C MET A 103 -11.11 21.09 2.69
N VAL A 104 -11.17 19.79 3.00
CA VAL A 104 -11.29 18.73 2.00
C VAL A 104 -12.63 18.83 1.26
N ARG A 105 -13.75 19.08 1.96
CA ARG A 105 -15.06 19.29 1.32
C ARG A 105 -15.07 20.49 0.39
N ALA A 106 -14.44 21.58 0.81
CA ALA A 106 -14.32 22.78 -0.05
C ALA A 106 -13.47 22.49 -1.29
N PHE A 107 -12.35 21.78 -1.14
CA PHE A 107 -11.48 21.41 -2.26
C PHE A 107 -12.19 20.47 -3.25
N ALA A 108 -12.93 19.47 -2.75
CA ALA A 108 -13.66 18.51 -3.57
C ALA A 108 -14.74 19.16 -4.48
N ARG A 109 -15.24 20.35 -4.13
CA ARG A 109 -16.17 21.10 -5.00
C ARG A 109 -15.51 21.60 -6.31
N THR A 110 -14.20 21.79 -6.30
CA THR A 110 -13.42 22.28 -7.45
C THR A 110 -12.59 21.18 -8.13
N ALA A 111 -12.51 20.02 -7.51
CA ALA A 111 -11.74 18.86 -7.98
C ALA A 111 -12.61 17.59 -7.90
N PRO A 112 -13.35 17.26 -8.99
CA PRO A 112 -14.30 16.14 -9.00
C PRO A 112 -13.63 14.79 -8.79
N GLU A 113 -12.33 14.70 -8.95
CA GLU A 113 -11.52 13.51 -8.67
C GLU A 113 -11.48 13.20 -7.17
N VAL A 114 -11.71 14.20 -6.28
CA VAL A 114 -11.55 14.10 -4.83
C VAL A 114 -12.88 13.76 -4.16
N ARG A 115 -12.87 12.76 -3.30
CA ARG A 115 -13.99 12.36 -2.45
C ARG A 115 -13.54 12.27 -1.00
N LEU A 116 -14.33 12.85 -0.10
CA LEU A 116 -14.14 12.72 1.34
C LEU A 116 -14.93 11.50 1.86
N LEU A 117 -14.26 10.67 2.63
CA LEU A 117 -14.86 9.60 3.43
C LEU A 117 -14.63 9.92 4.91
N GLU A 118 -15.65 9.75 5.74
CA GLU A 118 -15.56 10.07 7.16
C GLU A 118 -15.73 8.81 8.01
N ASN A 119 -14.75 8.55 8.87
CA ASN A 119 -14.86 7.48 9.85
C ASN A 119 -15.73 7.92 11.05
N PRO A 120 -16.38 6.99 11.75
CA PRO A 120 -17.11 7.30 12.98
C PRO A 120 -16.13 7.57 14.15
N GLY A 121 -15.47 8.74 14.16
CA GLY A 121 -14.45 9.14 15.12
C GLY A 121 -13.05 8.60 14.80
N ASN A 122 -12.08 8.84 15.70
CA ASN A 122 -10.69 8.42 15.53
C ASN A 122 -10.52 6.91 15.78
N ARG A 123 -10.38 6.15 14.72
CA ARG A 123 -10.17 4.70 14.73
C ARG A 123 -8.70 4.32 14.54
N GLY A 124 -7.92 5.19 13.92
CA GLY A 124 -6.50 4.99 13.62
C GLY A 124 -6.18 4.86 12.14
N LYS A 125 -4.90 5.04 11.82
CA LYS A 125 -4.41 5.08 10.42
C LYS A 125 -4.75 3.78 9.66
N GLY A 126 -4.53 2.61 10.29
CA GLY A 126 -4.82 1.32 9.66
C GLY A 126 -6.29 1.15 9.30
N PHE A 127 -7.21 1.61 10.18
CA PHE A 127 -8.64 1.60 9.89
C PHE A 127 -8.98 2.51 8.70
N SER A 128 -8.41 3.72 8.67
CA SER A 128 -8.65 4.69 7.60
C SER A 128 -8.13 4.19 6.25
N VAL A 129 -6.92 3.64 6.21
CA VAL A 129 -6.37 3.02 5.00
C VAL A 129 -7.26 1.86 4.55
N ARG A 130 -7.64 0.95 5.47
CA ARG A 130 -8.53 -0.16 5.17
C ARG A 130 -9.84 0.30 4.56
N SER A 131 -10.50 1.29 5.17
CA SER A 131 -11.77 1.84 4.68
C SER A 131 -11.64 2.39 3.27
N GLY A 132 -10.61 3.20 3.00
CA GLY A 132 -10.34 3.75 1.69
C GLY A 132 -10.02 2.68 0.64
N MET A 133 -9.15 1.72 0.98
CA MET A 133 -8.73 0.66 0.06
C MET A 133 -9.87 -0.30 -0.31
N LEU A 134 -10.80 -0.56 0.61
CA LEU A 134 -12.00 -1.36 0.33
C LEU A 134 -13.02 -0.62 -0.53
N LEU A 135 -13.10 0.70 -0.43
CA LEU A 135 -14.00 1.56 -1.20
C LEU A 135 -13.38 2.06 -2.53
N ALA A 136 -12.10 1.79 -2.75
CA ALA A 136 -11.40 2.12 -3.98
C ALA A 136 -12.02 1.39 -5.19
N ARG A 137 -12.32 2.15 -6.26
CA ARG A 137 -12.96 1.64 -7.47
C ARG A 137 -11.95 1.33 -8.58
N GLY A 138 -10.73 1.87 -8.47
CA GLY A 138 -9.68 1.73 -9.46
C GLY A 138 -9.22 0.28 -9.68
N GLY A 139 -8.69 0.00 -10.86
CA GLY A 139 -8.01 -1.26 -11.15
C GLY A 139 -6.75 -1.45 -10.29
N VAL A 140 -6.10 -0.34 -9.96
CA VAL A 140 -4.97 -0.26 -9.01
C VAL A 140 -5.32 0.74 -7.91
N ALA A 141 -5.15 0.38 -6.66
CA ALA A 141 -5.31 1.25 -5.51
C ALA A 141 -3.95 1.50 -4.83
N LEU A 142 -3.60 2.78 -4.65
CA LEU A 142 -2.42 3.24 -3.92
C LEU A 142 -2.87 3.91 -2.63
N PHE A 143 -2.23 3.65 -1.50
CA PHE A 143 -2.33 4.56 -0.37
C PHE A 143 -1.04 5.33 -0.15
N THR A 144 -1.17 6.57 0.29
CA THR A 144 -0.06 7.47 0.62
C THR A 144 -0.38 8.30 1.85
N ASP A 145 0.66 8.74 2.57
CA ASP A 145 0.51 9.62 3.72
C ASP A 145 0.18 11.06 3.29
N ALA A 146 -0.57 11.78 4.14
CA ALA A 146 -0.99 13.17 3.88
C ALA A 146 0.18 14.17 3.87
N ASP A 147 1.35 13.79 4.38
CA ASP A 147 2.55 14.62 4.33
C ASP A 147 3.32 14.49 3.01
N LEU A 148 2.94 13.55 2.15
CA LEU A 148 3.62 13.21 0.90
C LEU A 148 5.14 13.05 1.08
N SER A 149 5.55 12.46 2.21
CA SER A 149 6.97 12.14 2.46
C SER A 149 7.59 11.36 1.30
N ALA A 150 6.82 10.47 0.65
CA ALA A 150 7.09 9.99 -0.71
C ALA A 150 6.31 10.87 -1.70
N PRO A 151 6.98 11.60 -2.60
CA PRO A 151 6.29 12.41 -3.60
C PRO A 151 5.34 11.58 -4.46
N ILE A 152 4.17 12.15 -4.80
CA ILE A 152 3.14 11.41 -5.54
C ILE A 152 3.61 10.97 -6.93
N GLU A 153 4.58 11.65 -7.50
CA GLU A 153 5.22 11.33 -8.78
C GLU A 153 5.87 9.94 -8.78
N GLU A 154 6.32 9.47 -7.62
CA GLU A 154 6.88 8.12 -7.45
C GLU A 154 5.82 7.01 -7.64
N ALA A 155 4.53 7.35 -7.61
CA ALA A 155 3.44 6.39 -7.88
C ALA A 155 3.58 5.73 -9.25
N GLU A 156 4.11 6.45 -10.26
CA GLU A 156 4.35 5.89 -11.59
C GLU A 156 5.23 4.64 -11.55
N ARG A 157 6.23 4.61 -10.66
CA ARG A 157 7.13 3.46 -10.51
C ARG A 157 6.40 2.25 -9.93
N LEU A 158 5.52 2.49 -8.94
CA LEU A 158 4.71 1.43 -8.34
C LEU A 158 3.68 0.92 -9.35
N PHE A 159 3.03 1.83 -10.07
CA PHE A 159 2.09 1.46 -11.13
C PHE A 159 2.78 0.69 -12.27
N ALA A 160 4.01 1.06 -12.63
CA ALA A 160 4.80 0.32 -13.61
C ALA A 160 5.10 -1.12 -13.15
N ALA A 161 5.43 -1.32 -11.86
CA ALA A 161 5.63 -2.67 -11.30
C ALA A 161 4.34 -3.50 -11.34
N ILE A 162 3.19 -2.91 -11.04
CA ILE A 162 1.88 -3.57 -11.17
C ILE A 162 1.60 -3.93 -12.66
N ARG A 163 1.83 -3.00 -13.59
CA ARG A 163 1.68 -3.29 -15.04
C ARG A 163 2.60 -4.42 -15.55
N GLN A 164 3.74 -4.61 -14.89
CA GLN A 164 4.66 -5.71 -15.17
C GLN A 164 4.24 -7.04 -14.54
N GLY A 165 3.10 -7.06 -13.84
CA GLY A 165 2.46 -8.27 -13.33
C GLY A 165 2.60 -8.48 -11.81
N ALA A 166 3.18 -7.53 -11.05
CA ALA A 166 3.14 -7.61 -9.60
C ALA A 166 1.70 -7.42 -9.10
N ASP A 167 1.33 -8.12 -8.03
CA ASP A 167 0.05 -7.92 -7.36
C ASP A 167 0.10 -6.71 -6.41
N ILE A 168 1.28 -6.49 -5.82
CA ILE A 168 1.54 -5.43 -4.85
C ILE A 168 2.91 -4.83 -5.13
N ALA A 169 2.99 -3.50 -5.15
CA ALA A 169 4.25 -2.75 -5.19
C ALA A 169 4.37 -1.89 -3.93
N ILE A 170 5.48 -2.03 -3.21
CA ILE A 170 5.74 -1.28 -1.98
C ILE A 170 6.91 -0.34 -2.17
N GLY A 171 6.75 0.91 -1.75
CA GLY A 171 7.85 1.87 -1.71
C GLY A 171 8.87 1.48 -0.65
N SER A 172 10.15 1.70 -0.93
CA SER A 172 11.25 1.44 0.00
C SER A 172 12.20 2.62 0.11
N ARG A 173 12.45 3.04 1.33
CA ARG A 173 13.41 4.09 1.70
C ARG A 173 14.85 3.58 1.78
N TRP A 174 15.02 2.25 1.81
CA TRP A 174 16.28 1.60 2.17
C TRP A 174 17.03 0.97 1.00
N LEU A 175 16.38 0.75 -0.15
CA LEU A 175 16.99 0.14 -1.33
C LEU A 175 18.03 1.06 -1.98
N GLU A 176 17.72 2.36 -2.09
CA GLU A 176 18.63 3.36 -2.65
C GLU A 176 18.77 4.52 -1.64
N LYS A 177 19.89 4.57 -0.92
CA LYS A 177 20.16 5.57 0.13
C LYS A 177 20.29 6.99 -0.41
N ASP A 178 20.66 7.14 -1.66
CA ASP A 178 20.89 8.44 -2.30
C ASP A 178 19.58 9.17 -2.66
N ARG A 179 18.43 8.48 -2.57
CA ARG A 179 17.11 9.07 -2.79
C ARG A 179 16.49 9.71 -1.55
N GLN A 180 17.17 9.66 -0.41
CA GLN A 180 16.73 10.38 0.79
C GLN A 180 17.17 11.84 0.72
N THR A 181 16.25 12.74 0.36
CA THR A 181 16.53 14.17 0.20
C THR A 181 16.67 14.90 1.53
N GLN A 182 15.95 14.45 2.58
CA GLN A 182 16.09 14.96 3.95
C GLN A 182 16.28 13.79 4.91
N ARG A 183 17.42 13.80 5.63
CA ARG A 183 17.74 12.73 6.58
C ARG A 183 17.05 12.97 7.92
N GLN A 184 16.48 11.92 8.49
CA GLN A 184 16.01 11.93 9.88
C GLN A 184 17.19 12.08 10.85
N PRO A 185 16.98 12.63 12.06
CA PRO A 185 17.94 12.57 13.16
C PRO A 185 18.43 11.13 13.38
N LEU A 186 19.73 10.94 13.68
CA LEU A 186 20.37 9.63 13.77
C LEU A 186 19.65 8.66 14.73
N TYR A 187 19.19 9.17 15.88
CA TYR A 187 18.45 8.34 16.85
C TYR A 187 17.14 7.81 16.29
N ARG A 188 16.41 8.61 15.48
CA ARG A 188 15.18 8.19 14.81
C ARG A 188 15.45 7.11 13.77
N GLN A 189 16.52 7.28 13.00
CA GLN A 189 16.96 6.26 12.03
C GLN A 189 17.31 4.95 12.74
N PHE A 190 18.03 5.03 13.86
CA PHE A 190 18.43 3.84 14.64
C PHE A 190 17.20 3.09 15.18
N PHE A 191 16.30 3.79 15.90
CA PHE A 191 15.09 3.15 16.44
C PHE A 191 14.19 2.60 15.31
N GLY A 192 14.01 3.34 14.22
CA GLY A 192 13.24 2.87 13.07
C GLY A 192 13.83 1.61 12.43
N ARG A 193 15.17 1.53 12.29
CA ARG A 193 15.86 0.32 11.79
C ARG A 193 15.76 -0.86 12.75
N CYS A 194 15.95 -0.64 14.04
CA CYS A 194 15.79 -1.69 15.05
C CYS A 194 14.38 -2.24 15.01
N PHE A 195 13.37 -1.37 15.01
CA PHE A 195 11.98 -1.79 14.94
C PHE A 195 11.67 -2.55 13.65
N ASN A 196 12.08 -2.05 12.49
CA ASN A 196 11.91 -2.75 11.22
C ASN A 196 12.59 -4.12 11.23
N THR A 197 13.79 -4.23 11.81
CA THR A 197 14.52 -5.50 11.91
C THR A 197 13.76 -6.51 12.79
N VAL A 198 13.28 -6.08 13.96
CA VAL A 198 12.47 -6.92 14.85
C VAL A 198 11.18 -7.36 14.15
N THR A 199 10.49 -6.43 13.50
CA THR A 199 9.26 -6.71 12.73
C THR A 199 9.51 -7.75 11.63
N ARG A 200 10.56 -7.57 10.83
CA ARG A 200 10.96 -8.50 9.76
C ARG A 200 11.24 -9.90 10.32
N PHE A 201 11.97 -9.98 11.42
CA PHE A 201 12.31 -11.24 12.05
C PHE A 201 11.08 -11.96 12.61
N VAL A 202 10.27 -11.27 13.43
CA VAL A 202 9.07 -11.83 14.05
C VAL A 202 8.04 -12.23 13.01
N MET A 203 7.82 -11.40 11.99
CA MET A 203 6.82 -11.63 10.95
C MET A 203 7.34 -12.46 9.77
N ARG A 204 8.67 -12.74 9.73
CA ARG A 204 9.36 -13.41 8.61
C ARG A 204 9.12 -12.71 7.27
N LEU A 205 9.20 -11.36 7.27
CA LEU A 205 9.01 -10.55 6.06
C LEU A 205 10.35 -10.38 5.33
N PRO A 206 10.43 -10.71 4.03
CA PRO A 206 11.67 -10.63 3.24
C PRO A 206 11.98 -9.22 2.70
N PHE A 207 11.21 -8.19 3.11
CA PHE A 207 11.31 -6.83 2.59
C PHE A 207 12.29 -5.98 3.41
N ALA A 208 13.02 -5.07 2.74
CA ALA A 208 13.93 -4.13 3.40
C ALA A 208 13.14 -3.08 4.21
N ASP A 209 12.03 -2.57 3.66
CA ASP A 209 11.18 -1.56 4.30
C ASP A 209 9.73 -2.03 4.41
N THR A 210 9.31 -2.42 5.61
CA THR A 210 7.94 -2.89 5.85
C THR A 210 6.95 -1.76 6.16
N GLN A 211 7.45 -0.55 6.45
CA GLN A 211 6.66 0.53 7.04
C GLN A 211 6.55 1.80 6.19
N CYS A 212 7.03 1.76 4.95
CA CYS A 212 6.82 2.88 4.04
C CYS A 212 5.32 3.02 3.75
N GLY A 213 4.73 4.17 4.08
CA GLY A 213 3.31 4.48 3.87
C GLY A 213 2.98 4.80 2.40
N PHE A 214 3.63 4.11 1.46
CA PHE A 214 3.46 4.30 0.02
C PHE A 214 3.42 2.94 -0.68
N LYS A 215 2.21 2.41 -0.88
CA LYS A 215 2.02 1.05 -1.39
C LYS A 215 0.85 0.97 -2.37
N ALA A 216 1.07 0.31 -3.51
CA ALA A 216 0.08 0.07 -4.56
C ALA A 216 -0.32 -1.41 -4.62
N PHE A 217 -1.57 -1.66 -4.88
CA PHE A 217 -2.19 -2.98 -4.94
C PHE A 217 -3.03 -3.11 -6.19
N THR A 218 -3.02 -4.27 -6.84
CA THR A 218 -4.11 -4.61 -7.75
C THR A 218 -5.43 -4.62 -6.97
N ARG A 219 -6.55 -4.41 -7.68
CA ARG A 219 -7.88 -4.47 -7.05
C ARG A 219 -8.10 -5.78 -6.29
N GLN A 220 -7.73 -6.92 -6.86
CA GLN A 220 -7.85 -8.22 -6.22
C GLN A 220 -7.04 -8.29 -4.93
N ALA A 221 -5.77 -7.88 -4.97
CA ALA A 221 -4.92 -7.88 -3.79
C ALA A 221 -5.46 -6.94 -2.70
N ALA A 222 -5.91 -5.72 -3.07
CA ALA A 222 -6.52 -4.77 -2.14
C ALA A 222 -7.75 -5.37 -1.45
N GLN A 223 -8.71 -5.89 -2.21
CA GLN A 223 -9.92 -6.50 -1.64
C GLN A 223 -9.59 -7.67 -0.72
N THR A 224 -8.68 -8.56 -1.11
CA THR A 224 -8.33 -9.72 -0.29
C THR A 224 -7.60 -9.31 1.00
N VAL A 225 -6.58 -8.49 0.89
CA VAL A 225 -5.71 -8.12 2.02
C VAL A 225 -6.46 -7.27 3.05
N PHE A 226 -7.17 -6.25 2.59
CA PHE A 226 -7.84 -5.31 3.49
C PHE A 226 -9.14 -5.85 4.10
N GLN A 227 -9.80 -6.86 3.51
CA GLN A 227 -10.87 -7.60 4.20
C GLN A 227 -10.36 -8.39 5.39
N LEU A 228 -9.15 -8.93 5.30
CA LEU A 228 -8.52 -9.74 6.35
C LEU A 228 -7.77 -8.92 7.39
N GLN A 229 -7.42 -7.68 7.10
CA GLN A 229 -6.72 -6.77 8.02
C GLN A 229 -7.49 -6.60 9.33
N THR A 230 -6.79 -6.68 10.45
CA THR A 230 -7.36 -6.57 11.80
C THR A 230 -6.81 -5.41 12.61
N ILE A 231 -5.59 -4.98 12.33
CA ILE A 231 -4.91 -3.90 13.07
C ILE A 231 -5.39 -2.55 12.55
N GLU A 232 -5.93 -1.75 13.46
CA GLU A 232 -6.53 -0.45 13.11
C GLU A 232 -5.53 0.72 13.23
N ARG A 233 -4.43 0.54 13.97
CA ARG A 233 -3.46 1.61 14.25
C ARG A 233 -2.19 1.46 13.41
N TRP A 234 -1.01 1.61 14.01
CA TRP A 234 0.26 1.75 13.30
C TRP A 234 0.88 0.42 12.81
N GLY A 235 0.58 -0.69 13.47
CA GLY A 235 1.11 -2.01 13.10
C GLY A 235 0.43 -2.67 11.89
N PHE A 236 -0.46 -1.97 11.19
CA PHE A 236 -1.15 -2.51 10.02
C PHE A 236 -0.22 -2.74 8.82
N ASP A 237 0.80 -1.90 8.64
CA ASP A 237 1.74 -2.01 7.52
C ASP A 237 2.41 -3.39 7.43
N PRO A 238 3.05 -3.93 8.49
CA PRO A 238 3.57 -5.29 8.45
C PRO A 238 2.46 -6.36 8.38
N GLU A 239 1.26 -6.11 8.96
CA GLU A 239 0.14 -7.06 8.87
C GLU A 239 -0.31 -7.28 7.43
N ILE A 240 -0.52 -6.21 6.67
CA ILE A 240 -0.97 -6.33 5.27
C ILE A 240 0.05 -7.06 4.39
N LEU A 241 1.35 -6.87 4.63
CA LEU A 241 2.41 -7.61 3.93
C LEU A 241 2.42 -9.09 4.33
N PHE A 242 2.20 -9.39 5.62
CA PHE A 242 2.10 -10.76 6.09
C PHE A 242 0.89 -11.48 5.48
N ILE A 243 -0.29 -10.84 5.46
CA ILE A 243 -1.49 -11.37 4.81
C ILE A 243 -1.23 -11.63 3.34
N ALA A 244 -0.63 -10.66 2.65
CA ALA A 244 -0.34 -10.76 1.22
C ALA A 244 0.59 -11.95 0.89
N LEU A 245 1.67 -12.15 1.65
CA LEU A 245 2.55 -13.32 1.51
C LEU A 245 1.80 -14.63 1.79
N LYS A 246 0.97 -14.66 2.82
CA LYS A 246 0.17 -15.84 3.19
C LYS A 246 -0.88 -16.19 2.12
N ARG A 247 -1.28 -15.22 1.31
CA ARG A 247 -2.21 -15.36 0.18
C ARG A 247 -1.51 -15.51 -1.18
N ASP A 248 -0.20 -15.78 -1.16
CA ASP A 248 0.64 -16.02 -2.35
C ASP A 248 0.65 -14.87 -3.37
N PHE A 249 0.37 -13.63 -2.94
CA PHE A 249 0.52 -12.46 -3.79
C PHE A 249 1.97 -12.17 -4.10
N TRP A 250 2.24 -11.78 -5.34
CA TRP A 250 3.57 -11.36 -5.78
C TRP A 250 3.81 -9.89 -5.39
N ILE A 251 4.75 -9.67 -4.48
CA ILE A 251 5.10 -8.34 -3.95
C ILE A 251 6.46 -7.92 -4.50
N ILE A 252 6.54 -6.70 -5.02
CA ILE A 252 7.80 -6.07 -5.44
C ILE A 252 8.09 -4.86 -4.56
N GLU A 253 9.33 -4.74 -4.10
CA GLU A 253 9.85 -3.58 -3.38
C GLU A 253 10.51 -2.62 -4.38
N VAL A 254 10.07 -1.36 -4.41
CA VAL A 254 10.47 -0.33 -5.37
C VAL A 254 11.16 0.80 -4.62
N PRO A 255 12.39 1.21 -4.99
CA PRO A 255 13.04 2.36 -4.36
C PRO A 255 12.27 3.64 -4.70
N VAL A 256 11.97 4.44 -3.67
CA VAL A 256 11.27 5.72 -3.81
C VAL A 256 12.06 6.86 -3.16
N SER A 257 11.96 8.04 -3.73
CA SER A 257 12.43 9.27 -3.09
C SER A 257 11.63 9.51 -1.82
N TRP A 258 12.29 9.94 -0.75
CA TRP A 258 11.65 10.15 0.53
C TRP A 258 12.23 11.37 1.24
N ALA A 259 11.35 12.23 1.74
CA ALA A 259 11.72 13.40 2.55
C ALA A 259 11.07 13.30 3.93
N HIS A 260 11.84 13.58 4.97
CA HIS A 260 11.31 13.61 6.34
C HIS A 260 10.48 14.87 6.57
N ASP A 261 9.24 14.74 7.05
CA ASP A 261 8.47 15.85 7.61
C ASP A 261 8.68 15.93 9.13
N GLU A 262 9.23 17.05 9.61
CA GLU A 262 9.53 17.29 11.03
C GLU A 262 8.26 17.33 11.90
N ARG A 263 7.09 17.56 11.30
CA ARG A 263 5.77 17.62 11.97
C ARG A 263 5.18 16.24 12.29
N SER A 264 5.95 15.16 12.10
CA SER A 264 5.52 13.79 12.42
C SER A 264 5.17 13.65 13.91
N ARG A 265 3.95 13.16 14.18
CA ARG A 265 3.39 12.98 15.54
C ARG A 265 3.75 11.65 16.19
N LEU A 266 4.56 10.81 15.58
CA LEU A 266 4.94 9.51 16.13
C LEU A 266 5.84 9.66 17.37
N SER A 267 5.39 9.10 18.48
CA SER A 267 6.20 8.91 19.70
C SER A 267 6.88 7.53 19.65
N TYR A 268 8.17 7.51 19.32
CA TYR A 268 8.93 6.26 19.09
C TYR A 268 8.88 5.27 20.26
N LEU A 269 8.87 5.73 21.50
CA LEU A 269 8.82 4.86 22.67
C LEU A 269 7.42 4.33 22.94
N LYS A 270 6.41 5.21 22.97
CA LYS A 270 5.03 4.80 23.28
C LYS A 270 4.38 4.04 22.14
N ASP A 271 4.53 4.55 20.92
CA ASP A 271 3.94 3.92 19.75
C ASP A 271 4.72 2.66 19.33
N GLY A 272 6.05 2.65 19.49
CA GLY A 272 6.88 1.47 19.23
C GLY A 272 6.49 0.27 20.09
N PHE A 273 6.23 0.46 21.39
CA PHE A 273 5.76 -0.63 22.26
C PHE A 273 4.39 -1.17 21.83
N LYS A 274 3.44 -0.26 21.51
CA LYS A 274 2.13 -0.66 21.01
C LYS A 274 2.23 -1.44 19.70
N MET A 275 3.09 -0.99 18.79
CA MET A 275 3.32 -1.68 17.53
C MET A 275 3.91 -3.08 17.74
N LEU A 276 4.80 -3.29 18.72
CA LEU A 276 5.29 -4.62 19.07
C LEU A 276 4.17 -5.53 19.60
N GLN A 277 3.27 -4.99 20.42
CA GLN A 277 2.06 -5.72 20.84
C GLN A 277 1.18 -6.08 19.63
N GLU A 278 0.97 -5.14 18.71
CA GLU A 278 0.19 -5.39 17.48
C GLU A 278 0.82 -6.50 16.62
N ILE A 279 2.14 -6.53 16.48
CA ILE A 279 2.85 -7.61 15.76
C ILE A 279 2.61 -8.98 16.42
N THR A 280 2.60 -9.06 17.76
CA THR A 280 2.29 -10.31 18.46
C THR A 280 0.83 -10.73 18.24
N ILE A 281 -0.10 -9.78 18.21
CA ILE A 281 -1.50 -10.04 17.86
C ILE A 281 -1.61 -10.60 16.44
N VAL A 282 -0.89 -10.04 15.47
CA VAL A 282 -0.87 -10.56 14.08
C VAL A 282 -0.41 -12.01 14.06
N ARG A 283 0.68 -12.35 14.76
CA ARG A 283 1.17 -13.74 14.84
C ARG A 283 0.14 -14.68 15.49
N TRP A 284 -0.53 -14.22 16.54
CA TRP A 284 -1.60 -14.95 17.20
C TRP A 284 -2.81 -15.17 16.28
N ASN A 285 -3.24 -14.13 15.57
CA ASN A 285 -4.32 -14.21 14.58
C ASN A 285 -3.98 -15.20 13.46
N ALA A 286 -2.72 -15.19 13.00
CA ALA A 286 -2.22 -16.14 12.00
C ALA A 286 -2.28 -17.59 12.51
N PHE A 287 -1.86 -17.83 13.75
CA PHE A 287 -1.93 -19.15 14.39
C PHE A 287 -3.38 -19.65 14.51
N ARG A 288 -4.33 -18.76 14.78
CA ARG A 288 -5.77 -19.05 14.85
C ARG A 288 -6.44 -19.21 13.47
N GLY A 289 -5.70 -19.15 12.38
CA GLY A 289 -6.25 -19.25 11.03
C GLY A 289 -7.13 -18.07 10.60
N ARG A 290 -7.03 -16.91 11.29
CA ARG A 290 -7.89 -15.75 10.99
C ARG A 290 -7.68 -15.23 9.57
N TYR A 291 -6.47 -15.33 9.05
CA TYR A 291 -6.11 -14.90 7.70
C TYR A 291 -6.33 -15.99 6.61
N ASP A 292 -6.82 -17.16 7.00
CA ASP A 292 -7.18 -18.25 6.08
C ASP A 292 -8.65 -18.24 5.67
N LYS A 293 -9.44 -17.35 6.27
CA LYS A 293 -10.86 -17.23 5.99
C LYS A 293 -11.10 -16.90 4.51
N PRO A 294 -12.18 -17.42 3.90
CA PRO A 294 -12.59 -16.97 2.58
C PRO A 294 -12.86 -15.46 2.61
N VAL A 295 -12.56 -14.79 1.52
CA VAL A 295 -12.86 -13.38 1.30
C VAL A 295 -13.86 -13.27 0.16
N ASP A 296 -14.73 -12.27 0.24
CA ASP A 296 -15.68 -12.01 -0.83
C ASP A 296 -14.93 -11.62 -2.10
N ALA A 297 -15.31 -12.23 -3.20
CA ALA A 297 -14.77 -11.85 -4.50
C ALA A 297 -15.10 -10.37 -4.77
N PRO A 298 -14.19 -9.60 -5.38
CA PRO A 298 -14.52 -8.24 -5.78
C PRO A 298 -15.75 -8.27 -6.70
N PRO A 299 -16.72 -7.35 -6.55
CA PRO A 299 -17.94 -7.35 -7.33
C PRO A 299 -17.59 -7.37 -8.83
N ARG A 300 -18.19 -8.34 -9.55
CA ARG A 300 -17.93 -8.52 -10.97
C ARG A 300 -18.31 -7.25 -11.73
N THR A 301 -17.51 -6.94 -12.76
CA THR A 301 -17.80 -5.84 -13.69
C THR A 301 -19.13 -6.15 -14.39
N GLY A 302 -20.20 -5.44 -14.05
CA GLY A 302 -21.47 -5.56 -14.77
C GLY A 302 -22.77 -5.72 -13.94
N GLU A 303 -22.69 -6.00 -12.64
CA GLU A 303 -23.92 -6.04 -11.82
C GLU A 303 -24.28 -4.63 -11.36
N LYS A 304 -25.36 -4.10 -11.96
CA LYS A 304 -26.05 -2.88 -11.51
C LYS A 304 -26.72 -3.22 -10.17
N GLN A 305 -26.39 -2.48 -9.10
CA GLN A 305 -27.29 -2.31 -7.95
C GLN A 305 -28.19 -1.11 -8.20
#